data_dd9de96d649cbc744c5bc704c4ae10a6
#
_entry.id   dd9de96d649cbc744c5bc704c4ae10a6
#
_cell.length_a   1.000
_cell.length_b   1.000
_cell.length_c   1.000
_cell.angle_alpha   90.00
_cell.angle_beta   90.00
_cell.angle_gamma   90.00
#
_symmetry.space_group_name_H-M   'P 1'
#
loop_
_entity.id
_entity.type
_entity.pdbx_description
1 polymer ?
#
loop_
_entity_poly.entity_id
_entity_poly.type
_entity_poly.pdbx_seq_one_letter_code
_entity_poly.pdbx_strand_id
1 'polypeptide(L)'
;MSNATLKSHNQSPRKTRLVTELVKGKKIPAALAALQFLPKRAAEPVMKLIKSAVASAKEQGKDADELTVKNIIVENAGMTKKYMPRAFGRASLIRRRKSRVIVTLA
;
A
#
# COMPACT_ATOMS: atom_id res chain seq x y z
N MET A 1 5.84 -10.17 15.66
CA MET A 1 5.01 -9.25 14.88
C MET A 1 4.77 -9.83 13.50
N SER A 2 3.59 -9.58 12.95
CA SER A 2 3.25 -10.09 11.63
C SER A 2 3.42 -9.00 10.59
N ASN A 3 4.17 -9.28 9.55
CA ASN A 3 4.49 -8.34 8.49
C ASN A 3 4.01 -8.86 7.14
N ALA A 4 3.69 -7.94 6.24
CA ALA A 4 3.46 -8.24 4.85
C ALA A 4 4.00 -7.08 3.99
N THR A 5 4.45 -7.41 2.80
CA THR A 5 5.05 -6.43 1.90
C THR A 5 4.41 -6.51 0.51
N LEU A 6 3.96 -5.37 0.02
CA LEU A 6 3.55 -5.18 -1.37
C LEU A 6 4.74 -4.58 -2.12
N LYS A 7 5.42 -5.39 -2.94
CA LYS A 7 6.71 -5.03 -3.51
C LYS A 7 6.65 -3.97 -4.60
N SER A 8 5.59 -3.96 -5.40
CA SER A 8 5.52 -3.08 -6.57
C SER A 8 4.08 -2.64 -6.81
N HIS A 9 3.74 -1.48 -6.29
CA HIS A 9 2.46 -0.85 -6.52
C HIS A 9 2.65 0.28 -7.55
N ASN A 10 1.85 0.26 -8.61
CA ASN A 10 1.98 1.20 -9.73
C ASN A 10 1.37 2.57 -9.42
N GLN A 11 1.85 3.20 -8.37
CA GLN A 11 1.43 4.53 -7.94
C GLN A 11 2.57 5.20 -7.18
N SER A 12 2.64 6.54 -7.22
CA SER A 12 3.71 7.25 -6.52
C SER A 12 3.57 7.07 -5.00
N PRO A 13 4.69 7.08 -4.25
CA PRO A 13 4.65 6.98 -2.78
C PRO A 13 3.78 8.05 -2.13
N ARG A 14 3.80 9.27 -2.64
CA ARG A 14 3.00 10.37 -2.10
C ARG A 14 1.51 10.05 -2.12
N LYS A 15 1.00 9.55 -3.25
CA LYS A 15 -0.42 9.19 -3.41
C LYS A 15 -0.79 7.98 -2.56
N THR A 16 0.10 7.01 -2.46
CA THR A 16 -0.12 5.81 -1.66
C THR A 16 -0.17 6.13 -0.17
N ARG A 17 0.67 7.06 0.30
CA ARG A 17 0.69 7.50 1.70
C ARG A 17 -0.62 8.11 2.15
N LEU A 18 -1.36 8.76 1.26
CA LEU A 18 -2.67 9.31 1.60
C LEU A 18 -3.64 8.22 2.07
N VAL A 19 -3.56 7.04 1.48
CA VAL A 19 -4.40 5.89 1.86
C VAL A 19 -3.87 5.23 3.14
N THR A 20 -2.57 5.02 3.25
CA THR A 20 -1.99 4.31 4.41
C THR A 20 -2.14 5.09 5.71
N GLU A 21 -2.09 6.41 5.67
CA GLU A 21 -2.29 7.25 6.87
C GLU A 21 -3.70 7.09 7.46
N LEU A 22 -4.69 6.75 6.64
CA LEU A 22 -6.06 6.55 7.11
C LEU A 22 -6.24 5.31 7.98
N VAL A 23 -5.37 4.32 7.83
CA VAL A 23 -5.51 3.04 8.53
C VAL A 23 -4.45 2.80 9.60
N LYS A 24 -3.41 3.63 9.63
CA LYS A 24 -2.33 3.51 10.60
C LYS A 24 -2.85 3.69 12.02
N GLY A 25 -2.54 2.74 12.89
CA GLY A 25 -2.97 2.77 14.29
C GLY A 25 -4.37 2.26 14.55
N LYS A 26 -5.11 1.83 13.54
CA LYS A 26 -6.47 1.31 13.71
C LYS A 26 -6.46 -0.21 13.91
N LYS A 27 -7.46 -0.72 14.61
CA LYS A 27 -7.68 -2.16 14.70
C LYS A 27 -8.06 -2.72 13.33
N ILE A 28 -7.77 -3.99 13.09
CA ILE A 28 -7.97 -4.63 11.79
C ILE A 28 -9.40 -4.48 11.24
N PRO A 29 -10.48 -4.76 12.01
CA PRO A 29 -11.84 -4.60 11.48
C PRO A 29 -12.13 -3.16 11.03
N ALA A 30 -11.69 -2.17 11.82
CA ALA A 30 -11.90 -0.76 11.49
C ALA A 30 -11.08 -0.34 10.27
N ALA A 31 -9.84 -0.81 10.15
CA ALA A 31 -8.99 -0.52 9.01
C ALA A 31 -9.57 -1.08 7.71
N LEU A 32 -10.03 -2.32 7.72
CA LEU A 32 -10.62 -2.95 6.55
C LEU A 32 -11.93 -2.26 6.13
N ALA A 33 -12.76 -1.88 7.09
CA ALA A 33 -14.00 -1.17 6.80
C ALA A 33 -13.72 0.21 6.18
N ALA A 34 -12.74 0.93 6.69
CA ALA A 34 -12.35 2.23 6.13
C ALA A 34 -11.88 2.11 4.69
N LEU A 35 -11.08 1.08 4.37
CA LEU A 35 -10.55 0.87 3.02
C LEU A 35 -11.63 0.39 2.04
N GLN A 36 -12.60 -0.38 2.51
CA GLN A 36 -13.64 -0.95 1.65
C GLN A 36 -14.46 0.15 0.96
N PHE A 37 -14.73 1.25 1.65
CA PHE A 37 -15.55 2.34 1.13
C PHE A 37 -14.75 3.54 0.62
N LEU A 38 -13.42 3.44 0.61
CA LEU A 38 -12.55 4.53 0.18
C LEU A 38 -12.40 4.51 -1.35
N PRO A 39 -12.85 5.58 -2.07
CA PRO A 39 -12.74 5.63 -3.53
C PRO A 39 -11.33 6.07 -3.98
N LYS A 40 -10.30 5.34 -3.56
CA LYS A 40 -8.90 5.61 -3.92
C LYS A 40 -8.30 4.38 -4.58
N ARG A 41 -7.42 4.61 -5.56
CA ARG A 41 -6.77 3.53 -6.31
C ARG A 41 -5.95 2.60 -5.41
N ALA A 42 -5.28 3.15 -4.40
CA ALA A 42 -4.45 2.37 -3.49
C ALA A 42 -5.25 1.61 -2.43
N ALA A 43 -6.55 1.87 -2.26
CA ALA A 43 -7.35 1.26 -1.19
C ALA A 43 -7.42 -0.26 -1.31
N GLU A 44 -7.72 -0.79 -2.50
CA GLU A 44 -7.84 -2.24 -2.71
C GLU A 44 -6.51 -2.97 -2.52
N PRO A 45 -5.38 -2.56 -3.12
CA PRO A 45 -4.09 -3.19 -2.86
C PRO A 45 -3.67 -3.17 -1.40
N VAL A 46 -3.88 -2.06 -0.69
CA VAL A 46 -3.56 -1.93 0.73
C VAL A 46 -4.45 -2.85 1.57
N MET A 47 -5.74 -2.95 1.23
CA MET A 47 -6.67 -3.86 1.91
C MET A 47 -6.23 -5.32 1.75
N LYS A 48 -5.82 -5.73 0.55
CA LYS A 48 -5.30 -7.06 0.30
C LYS A 48 -4.01 -7.33 1.08
N LEU A 49 -3.15 -6.32 1.17
CA LEU A 49 -1.91 -6.42 1.94
C LEU A 49 -2.19 -6.65 3.42
N ILE A 50 -3.13 -5.92 4.01
CA ILE A 50 -3.53 -6.10 5.40
C ILE A 50 -4.13 -7.49 5.62
N LYS A 51 -4.97 -7.97 4.70
CA LYS A 51 -5.53 -9.33 4.77
C LYS A 51 -4.44 -10.40 4.72
N SER A 52 -3.40 -10.20 3.92
CA SER A 52 -2.24 -11.10 3.85
C SER A 52 -1.50 -11.15 5.18
N ALA A 53 -1.27 -9.98 5.81
CA ALA A 53 -0.63 -9.90 7.12
C ALA A 53 -1.48 -10.58 8.21
N VAL A 54 -2.80 -10.42 8.15
CA VAL A 54 -3.75 -11.08 9.07
C VAL A 54 -3.69 -12.58 8.91
N ALA A 55 -3.64 -13.09 7.68
CA ALA A 55 -3.52 -14.53 7.44
C ALA A 55 -2.23 -15.10 8.03
N SER A 56 -1.12 -14.38 7.87
CA SER A 56 0.17 -14.73 8.48
C SER A 56 0.08 -14.76 10.02
N ALA A 57 -0.61 -13.79 10.62
CA ALA A 57 -0.80 -13.73 12.06
C ALA A 57 -1.64 -14.90 12.57
N LYS A 58 -2.66 -15.29 11.84
CA LYS A 58 -3.50 -16.46 12.20
C LYS A 58 -2.70 -17.75 12.18
N GLU A 59 -1.79 -17.93 11.23
CA GLU A 59 -0.91 -19.08 11.18
C GLU A 59 0.02 -19.15 12.40
N GLN A 60 0.33 -18.01 12.99
CA GLN A 60 1.13 -17.92 14.23
C GLN A 60 0.28 -18.08 15.50
N GLY A 61 -1.00 -18.35 15.35
CA GLY A 61 -1.92 -18.55 16.49
C GLY A 61 -2.44 -17.26 17.12
N LYS A 62 -2.30 -16.13 16.48
CA LYS A 62 -2.79 -14.86 16.99
C LYS A 62 -4.24 -14.59 16.58
N ASP A 63 -5.00 -13.92 17.45
CA ASP A 63 -6.36 -13.49 17.15
C ASP A 63 -6.31 -12.20 16.30
N ALA A 64 -6.81 -12.29 15.08
CA ALA A 64 -6.79 -11.17 14.15
C ALA A 64 -7.62 -9.98 14.62
N ASP A 65 -8.71 -10.21 15.35
CA ASP A 65 -9.59 -9.13 15.81
C ASP A 65 -8.94 -8.28 16.90
N GLU A 66 -7.96 -8.82 17.60
CA GLU A 66 -7.22 -8.09 18.64
C GLU A 66 -6.00 -7.35 18.08
N LEU A 67 -5.64 -7.59 16.83
CA LEU A 67 -4.48 -6.96 16.22
C LEU A 67 -4.78 -5.55 15.74
N THR A 68 -3.75 -4.73 15.76
CA THR A 68 -3.79 -3.34 15.28
C THR A 68 -2.79 -3.17 14.16
N VAL A 69 -3.05 -2.28 13.24
CA VAL A 69 -2.05 -1.84 12.26
C VAL A 69 -1.06 -0.96 13.00
N LYS A 70 0.00 -1.56 13.54
CA LYS A 70 1.00 -0.85 14.34
C LYS A 70 1.73 0.19 13.50
N ASN A 71 2.14 -0.20 12.32
CA ASN A 71 2.84 0.69 11.41
C ASN A 71 2.61 0.26 9.97
N ILE A 72 2.64 1.22 9.07
CA ILE A 72 2.58 0.98 7.65
C ILE A 72 3.50 1.98 6.97
N ILE A 73 4.49 1.47 6.25
CA ILE A 73 5.55 2.26 5.64
C ILE A 73 5.40 2.20 4.14
N VAL A 74 5.50 3.35 3.49
CA VAL A 74 5.51 3.46 2.04
C VAL A 74 6.89 3.96 1.61
N GLU A 75 7.56 3.14 0.81
CA GLU A 75 8.89 3.46 0.28
C GLU A 75 8.84 3.59 -1.24
N ASN A 76 9.83 4.27 -1.79
CA ASN A 76 10.01 4.35 -3.23
C ASN A 76 10.56 3.02 -3.74
N ALA A 77 9.85 2.37 -4.66
CA ALA A 77 10.24 1.08 -5.25
C ALA A 77 10.87 1.23 -6.63
N GLY A 78 11.28 2.44 -6.99
CA GLY A 78 11.86 2.73 -8.30
C GLY A 78 10.86 3.39 -9.23
N MET A 79 11.27 3.56 -10.48
CA MET A 79 10.40 4.15 -11.49
C MET A 79 10.70 3.55 -12.86
N THR A 80 9.67 3.49 -13.70
CA THR A 80 9.81 3.17 -15.11
C THR A 80 9.79 4.46 -15.89
N LYS A 81 10.81 4.67 -16.74
CA LYS A 81 10.90 5.84 -17.60
C LYS A 81 10.34 5.48 -18.97
N LYS A 82 9.47 6.33 -19.50
CA LYS A 82 8.92 6.22 -20.85
C LYS A 82 9.09 7.54 -21.57
N TYR A 83 9.27 7.46 -22.88
CA TYR A 83 9.35 8.63 -23.73
C TYR A 83 8.09 8.76 -24.55
N MET A 84 7.53 9.97 -24.59
CA MET A 84 6.40 10.29 -25.46
C MET A 84 6.84 11.28 -26.53
N PRO A 85 6.53 11.03 -27.81
CA PRO A 85 6.74 12.03 -28.85
C PRO A 85 5.93 13.29 -28.55
N ARG A 86 6.58 14.44 -28.74
CA ARG A 86 5.96 15.76 -28.62
C ARG A 86 6.04 16.48 -29.95
N ALA A 87 5.36 17.63 -30.07
CA ALA A 87 5.44 18.47 -31.25
C ALA A 87 6.88 18.79 -31.58
N PHE A 88 7.18 19.00 -32.87
CA PHE A 88 8.52 19.29 -33.39
C PHE A 88 9.54 18.17 -33.23
N GLY A 89 9.09 16.91 -33.15
CA GLY A 89 9.99 15.76 -33.07
C GLY A 89 10.69 15.58 -31.73
N ARG A 90 10.31 16.33 -30.71
CA ARG A 90 10.86 16.15 -29.35
C ARG A 90 10.23 14.99 -28.65
N ALA A 91 11.00 14.28 -27.81
CA ALA A 91 10.50 13.28 -26.89
C ALA A 91 10.49 13.83 -25.48
N SER A 92 9.37 13.63 -24.77
CA SER A 92 9.26 13.97 -23.34
C SER A 92 9.41 12.75 -22.49
N LEU A 93 10.16 12.86 -21.40
CA LEU A 93 10.32 11.79 -20.43
C LEU A 93 9.08 11.70 -19.53
N ILE A 94 8.46 10.52 -19.50
CA ILE A 94 7.39 10.20 -18.58
C ILE A 94 7.93 9.27 -17.52
N ARG A 95 7.75 9.65 -16.25
CA ARG A 95 8.19 8.85 -15.10
C ARG A 95 6.99 8.14 -14.49
N ARG A 96 7.05 6.80 -14.44
CA ARG A 96 6.05 5.96 -13.77
C ARG A 96 6.65 5.48 -12.46
N ARG A 97 6.30 6.16 -11.37
CA ARG A 97 6.83 5.83 -10.05
C ARG A 97 6.08 4.66 -9.44
N LYS A 98 6.81 3.85 -8.69
CA LYS A 98 6.26 2.69 -7.99
C LYS A 98 6.52 2.81 -6.51
N SER A 99 5.64 2.20 -5.72
CA SER A 99 5.73 2.21 -4.26
C SER A 99 5.88 0.79 -3.71
N ARG A 100 6.60 0.68 -2.61
CA ARG A 100 6.63 -0.51 -1.78
C ARG A 100 5.91 -0.20 -0.49
N VAL A 101 4.96 -1.04 -0.11
CA VAL A 101 4.18 -0.86 1.11
C VAL A 101 4.49 -2.01 2.06
N ILE A 102 4.89 -1.69 3.28
CA ILE A 102 5.20 -2.67 4.33
C ILE A 102 4.26 -2.41 5.49
N VAL A 103 3.45 -3.40 5.85
CA VAL A 103 2.55 -3.32 7.00
C VAL A 103 3.06 -4.20 8.13
N THR A 104 2.99 -3.69 9.35
CA THR A 104 3.32 -4.42 10.58
C THR A 104 2.11 -4.43 11.49
N LEU A 105 1.68 -5.63 11.90
CA LEU A 105 0.59 -5.81 12.84
C LEU A 105 1.12 -6.14 14.24
N ALA A 106 0.44 -5.66 15.24
CA ALA A 106 0.81 -5.95 16.64
C ALA A 106 -0.43 -6.11 17.53
#